data_fb0da7acc6ac8e4c4aeb1cfc94b6b159
#
_entry.id   fb0da7acc6ac8e4c4aeb1cfc94b6b159
#
_cell.length_a   1.000
_cell.length_b   1.000
_cell.length_c   1.000
_cell.angle_alpha   90.00
_cell.angle_beta   90.00
_cell.angle_gamma   90.00
#
_symmetry.space_group_name_H-M   'P 1'
#
loop_
_entity.id
_entity.type
_entity.pdbx_description
1 polymer ?
#
loop_
_entity_poly.entity_id
_entity_poly.type
_entity_poly.pdbx_seq_one_letter_code
_entity_poly.pdbx_strand_id
1 'polypeptide(L)'
;TNWDYGPSVNIQGYIVEKLSGQSLDVYFDEHIFKPLGMVDTGFWAPPEKAGRVVAIHTYDSAGKIKGPAENRVTTAKPSFLAASGGLMSTVEDYWRFAQAVGNGGQLDGKRVLKEETVKLMRTNVLAPSAKVDLYGPSQEGVGFGMDFAIIMDPQRAGTPQGLNTF
;
A
#
# COMPACT_ATOMS: atom_id res chain seq x y z
N THR A 1 -10.83 -21.48 8.34
CA THR A 1 -10.65 -20.51 7.25
C THR A 1 -9.34 -19.79 7.51
N ASN A 2 -8.40 -19.84 6.58
CA ASN A 2 -7.15 -19.11 6.67
C ASN A 2 -7.31 -17.77 5.93
N TRP A 3 -6.60 -16.76 6.41
CA TRP A 3 -6.39 -15.52 5.68
C TRP A 3 -5.02 -15.62 4.98
N ASP A 4 -5.01 -15.45 3.68
CA ASP A 4 -3.79 -15.53 2.88
C ASP A 4 -3.55 -14.17 2.19
N TYR A 5 -2.33 -13.64 2.32
CA TYR A 5 -1.90 -12.48 1.56
C TYR A 5 -1.61 -12.88 0.11
N GLY A 6 -2.17 -12.14 -0.86
CA GLY A 6 -2.01 -12.53 -2.25
C GLY A 6 -2.37 -11.44 -3.26
N PRO A 7 -2.40 -11.79 -4.57
CA PRO A 7 -2.60 -10.83 -5.65
C PRO A 7 -4.05 -10.38 -5.85
N SER A 8 -4.94 -10.64 -4.89
CA SER A 8 -6.37 -10.27 -4.97
C SER A 8 -6.58 -8.77 -5.19
N VAL A 9 -5.65 -7.92 -4.72
CA VAL A 9 -5.67 -6.46 -4.95
C VAL A 9 -5.61 -6.10 -6.44
N ASN A 10 -4.98 -6.94 -7.28
CA ASN A 10 -5.03 -6.74 -8.74
C ASN A 10 -6.44 -6.93 -9.31
N ILE A 11 -7.23 -7.83 -8.73
CA ILE A 11 -8.65 -8.01 -9.11
C ILE A 11 -9.45 -6.78 -8.69
N GLN A 12 -9.18 -6.22 -7.51
CA GLN A 12 -9.82 -4.97 -7.06
C GLN A 12 -9.47 -3.81 -8.00
N GLY A 13 -8.20 -3.65 -8.41
CA GLY A 13 -7.80 -2.67 -9.40
C GLY A 13 -8.54 -2.82 -10.72
N TYR A 14 -8.67 -4.05 -11.22
CA TYR A 14 -9.44 -4.33 -12.43
C TYR A 14 -10.93 -3.97 -12.28
N ILE A 15 -11.53 -4.23 -11.12
CA ILE A 15 -12.92 -3.85 -10.82
C ILE A 15 -13.05 -2.33 -10.85
N VAL A 16 -12.11 -1.59 -10.27
CA VAL A 16 -12.10 -0.11 -10.32
C VAL A 16 -12.09 0.37 -11.77
N GLU A 17 -11.23 -0.18 -12.63
CA GLU A 17 -11.19 0.19 -14.05
C GLU A 17 -12.52 -0.09 -14.75
N LYS A 18 -13.14 -1.25 -14.48
CA LYS A 18 -14.42 -1.62 -15.12
C LYS A 18 -15.60 -0.76 -14.67
N LEU A 19 -15.65 -0.42 -13.38
CA LEU A 19 -16.74 0.40 -12.84
C LEU A 19 -16.59 1.88 -13.13
N SER A 20 -15.36 2.40 -13.15
CA SER A 20 -15.10 3.81 -13.44
C SER A 20 -15.04 4.13 -14.92
N GLY A 21 -14.71 3.15 -15.76
CA GLY A 21 -14.40 3.36 -17.18
C GLY A 21 -13.04 4.05 -17.42
N GLN A 22 -12.23 4.23 -16.39
CA GLN A 22 -10.90 4.84 -16.44
C GLN A 22 -9.80 3.79 -16.25
N SER A 23 -8.61 3.99 -16.79
CA SER A 23 -7.45 3.20 -16.43
C SER A 23 -7.02 3.52 -14.99
N LEU A 24 -6.43 2.55 -14.30
CA LEU A 24 -6.13 2.66 -12.87
C LEU A 24 -5.19 3.83 -12.53
N ASP A 25 -4.24 4.14 -13.41
CA ASP A 25 -3.34 5.29 -13.25
C ASP A 25 -4.09 6.62 -13.30
N VAL A 26 -5.04 6.77 -14.23
CA VAL A 26 -5.88 7.96 -14.34
C VAL A 26 -6.79 8.09 -13.12
N TYR A 27 -7.44 6.98 -12.72
CA TYR A 27 -8.32 6.97 -11.57
C TYR A 27 -7.58 7.35 -10.28
N PHE A 28 -6.40 6.78 -10.02
CA PHE A 28 -5.61 7.11 -8.83
C PHE A 28 -5.09 8.55 -8.86
N ASP A 29 -4.65 9.02 -10.02
CA ASP A 29 -4.18 10.40 -10.17
C ASP A 29 -5.29 11.41 -9.84
N GLU A 30 -6.49 11.22 -10.36
CA GLU A 30 -7.61 12.14 -10.17
C GLU A 30 -8.22 12.08 -8.77
N HIS A 31 -8.33 10.88 -8.20
CA HIS A 31 -9.07 10.68 -6.94
C HIS A 31 -8.19 10.62 -5.69
N ILE A 32 -6.88 10.38 -5.84
CA ILE A 32 -5.95 10.21 -4.71
C ILE A 32 -4.76 11.15 -4.84
N PHE A 33 -3.96 11.01 -5.92
CA PHE A 33 -2.65 11.67 -5.96
C PHE A 33 -2.75 13.19 -6.08
N LYS A 34 -3.50 13.70 -7.04
CA LYS A 34 -3.72 15.16 -7.18
C LYS A 34 -4.38 15.79 -5.96
N PRO A 35 -5.49 15.24 -5.42
CA PRO A 35 -6.11 15.81 -4.22
C PRO A 35 -5.18 15.88 -3.03
N LEU A 36 -4.31 14.87 -2.85
CA LEU A 36 -3.35 14.81 -1.75
C LEU A 36 -2.00 15.48 -2.06
N GLY A 37 -1.77 15.97 -3.29
CA GLY A 37 -0.51 16.58 -3.68
C GLY A 37 0.66 15.58 -3.78
N MET A 38 0.38 14.31 -4.12
CA MET A 38 1.36 13.24 -4.27
C MET A 38 1.97 13.29 -5.68
N VAL A 39 2.91 14.21 -5.89
CA VAL A 39 3.42 14.56 -7.22
C VAL A 39 4.45 13.59 -7.80
N ASP A 40 4.98 12.71 -6.96
CA ASP A 40 6.03 11.74 -7.32
C ASP A 40 5.55 10.28 -7.16
N THR A 41 4.22 10.08 -7.15
CA THR A 41 3.60 8.75 -7.05
C THR A 41 2.98 8.34 -8.38
N GLY A 42 3.24 7.11 -8.81
CA GLY A 42 2.68 6.57 -10.04
C GLY A 42 3.16 5.16 -10.37
N PHE A 43 2.64 4.60 -11.46
CA PHE A 43 3.00 3.24 -11.93
C PHE A 43 4.31 3.20 -12.74
N TRP A 44 4.89 4.34 -13.05
CA TRP A 44 6.21 4.47 -13.70
C TRP A 44 6.83 5.81 -13.31
N ALA A 45 8.15 5.88 -13.39
CA ALA A 45 8.89 7.13 -13.26
C ALA A 45 9.13 7.72 -14.64
N PRO A 46 8.58 8.87 -14.99
CA PRO A 46 8.85 9.48 -16.29
C PRO A 46 10.36 9.77 -16.45
N PRO A 47 10.89 9.86 -17.68
CA PRO A 47 12.33 9.94 -17.94
C PRO A 47 13.06 11.00 -17.13
N GLU A 48 12.44 12.16 -16.91
CA GLU A 48 13.00 13.27 -16.13
C GLU A 48 13.12 12.96 -14.64
N LYS A 49 12.38 11.97 -14.13
CA LYS A 49 12.43 11.52 -12.73
C LYS A 49 13.19 10.21 -12.55
N ALA A 50 13.57 9.52 -13.63
CA ALA A 50 14.19 8.20 -13.59
C ALA A 50 15.49 8.16 -12.73
N GLY A 51 16.27 9.23 -12.75
CA GLY A 51 17.50 9.35 -11.95
C GLY A 51 17.26 9.43 -10.44
N ARG A 52 16.01 9.62 -9.98
CA ARG A 52 15.65 9.65 -8.56
C ARG A 52 15.22 8.28 -8.03
N VAL A 53 15.00 7.31 -8.92
CA VAL A 53 14.56 5.97 -8.51
C VAL A 53 15.72 5.24 -7.83
N VAL A 54 15.47 4.79 -6.60
CA VAL A 54 16.49 4.09 -5.80
C VAL A 54 16.83 2.73 -6.39
N ALA A 55 18.09 2.35 -6.34
CA ALA A 55 18.53 1.02 -6.73
C ALA A 55 18.14 0.00 -5.65
N ILE A 56 17.50 -1.09 -6.07
CA ILE A 56 17.21 -2.22 -5.19
C ILE A 56 18.47 -3.08 -5.07
N HIS A 57 18.93 -3.30 -3.85
CA HIS A 57 20.05 -4.19 -3.55
C HIS A 57 19.53 -5.52 -3.01
N THR A 58 20.21 -6.60 -3.36
CA THR A 58 19.96 -7.94 -2.83
C THR A 58 21.10 -8.36 -1.91
N TYR A 59 20.86 -9.38 -1.09
CA TYR A 59 21.87 -9.98 -0.23
C TYR A 59 22.28 -11.34 -0.79
N ASP A 60 23.53 -11.72 -0.58
CA ASP A 60 23.99 -13.09 -0.82
C ASP A 60 23.62 -14.01 0.36
N SER A 61 23.97 -15.30 0.26
CA SER A 61 23.69 -16.29 1.31
C SER A 61 24.45 -16.02 2.63
N ALA A 62 25.47 -15.18 2.60
CA ALA A 62 26.24 -14.74 3.76
C ALA A 62 25.72 -13.41 4.36
N GLY A 63 24.62 -12.87 3.83
CA GLY A 63 24.06 -11.58 4.26
C GLY A 63 24.82 -10.35 3.78
N LYS A 64 25.76 -10.49 2.85
CA LYS A 64 26.51 -9.38 2.27
C LYS A 64 25.72 -8.75 1.13
N ILE A 65 25.70 -7.41 1.07
CA ILE A 65 25.04 -6.67 0.00
C ILE A 65 25.69 -7.03 -1.34
N LYS A 66 24.89 -7.58 -2.24
CA LYS A 66 25.20 -7.66 -3.66
C LYS A 66 24.91 -6.30 -4.30
N GLY A 67 25.60 -5.99 -5.39
CA GLY A 67 25.31 -4.81 -6.19
C GLY A 67 23.84 -4.68 -6.56
N PRO A 68 23.44 -3.57 -7.18
CA PRO A 68 22.05 -3.34 -7.50
C PRO A 68 21.51 -4.51 -8.33
N ALA A 69 20.34 -5.02 -7.93
CA ALA A 69 19.55 -5.88 -8.79
C ALA A 69 19.28 -5.13 -10.12
N GLU A 70 19.10 -5.86 -11.21
CA GLU A 70 18.71 -5.22 -12.47
C GLU A 70 17.60 -4.21 -12.22
N ASN A 71 17.88 -2.95 -12.60
CA ASN A 71 17.02 -1.84 -12.29
C ASN A 71 15.73 -1.98 -13.11
N ARG A 72 14.66 -2.39 -12.48
CA ARG A 72 13.33 -2.48 -13.10
C ARG A 72 12.64 -1.11 -13.14
N VAL A 73 13.39 -0.04 -13.37
CA VAL A 73 12.80 1.30 -13.52
C VAL A 73 11.99 1.30 -14.81
N THR A 74 10.70 1.30 -14.65
CA THR A 74 9.79 1.49 -15.76
C THR A 74 9.66 2.99 -15.99
N THR A 75 10.15 3.47 -17.16
CA THR A 75 10.11 4.90 -17.55
C THR A 75 8.95 5.23 -18.47
N ALA A 76 8.19 4.23 -18.88
CA ALA A 76 6.99 4.37 -19.70
C ALA A 76 5.81 3.62 -19.03
N LYS A 77 4.59 3.98 -19.43
CA LYS A 77 3.38 3.32 -18.92
C LYS A 77 3.45 1.82 -19.19
N PRO A 78 3.38 0.98 -18.15
CA PRO A 78 3.37 -0.47 -18.32
C PRO A 78 2.05 -0.94 -18.95
N SER A 79 2.08 -2.06 -19.66
CA SER A 79 0.89 -2.67 -20.25
C SER A 79 -0.12 -3.21 -19.22
N PHE A 80 0.36 -3.50 -18.01
CA PHE A 80 -0.46 -3.94 -16.88
C PHE A 80 -0.17 -3.06 -15.64
N LEU A 81 -1.21 -2.45 -15.10
CA LEU A 81 -1.13 -1.61 -13.90
C LEU A 81 -1.39 -2.49 -12.66
N ALA A 82 -0.32 -2.99 -12.08
CA ALA A 82 -0.41 -3.92 -10.95
C ALA A 82 -0.83 -3.18 -9.66
N ALA A 83 -2.09 -3.29 -9.28
CA ALA A 83 -2.61 -2.67 -8.05
C ALA A 83 -1.95 -3.22 -6.77
N SER A 84 -1.44 -4.46 -6.81
CA SER A 84 -0.82 -5.12 -5.66
C SER A 84 0.64 -4.73 -5.38
N GLY A 85 1.24 -3.83 -6.19
CA GLY A 85 2.66 -3.48 -5.97
C GLY A 85 3.32 -2.78 -7.14
N GLY A 86 2.54 -2.22 -8.06
CA GLY A 86 3.05 -1.53 -9.24
C GLY A 86 3.40 -0.06 -9.03
N LEU A 87 3.04 0.52 -7.87
CA LEU A 87 3.29 1.94 -7.60
C LEU A 87 4.74 2.18 -7.15
N MET A 88 5.29 3.28 -7.62
CA MET A 88 6.48 3.93 -7.08
C MET A 88 6.06 5.22 -6.38
N SER A 89 6.74 5.57 -5.30
CA SER A 89 6.41 6.75 -4.50
C SER A 89 7.64 7.31 -3.81
N THR A 90 7.49 8.44 -3.16
CA THR A 90 8.47 9.00 -2.22
C THR A 90 7.97 8.86 -0.78
N VAL A 91 8.87 9.01 0.19
CA VAL A 91 8.49 9.03 1.62
C VAL A 91 7.51 10.17 1.90
N GLU A 92 7.71 11.33 1.28
CA GLU A 92 6.82 12.50 1.45
C GLU A 92 5.42 12.22 0.92
N ASP A 93 5.28 11.72 -0.31
CA ASP A 93 3.99 11.41 -0.89
C ASP A 93 3.26 10.33 -0.10
N TYR A 94 3.97 9.26 0.27
CA TYR A 94 3.38 8.20 1.08
C TYR A 94 2.94 8.69 2.46
N TRP A 95 3.72 9.59 3.08
CA TRP A 95 3.35 10.25 4.33
C TRP A 95 2.05 11.05 4.18
N ARG A 96 1.85 11.79 3.07
CA ARG A 96 0.62 12.52 2.79
C ARG A 96 -0.59 11.58 2.72
N PHE A 97 -0.44 10.45 2.05
CA PHE A 97 -1.48 9.42 2.05
C PHE A 97 -1.78 8.88 3.46
N ALA A 98 -0.74 8.51 4.20
CA ALA A 98 -0.88 7.99 5.56
C ALA A 98 -1.55 9.03 6.49
N GLN A 99 -1.18 10.31 6.39
CA GLN A 99 -1.84 11.40 7.14
C GLN A 99 -3.31 11.56 6.74
N ALA A 100 -3.64 11.50 5.45
CA ALA A 100 -5.02 11.58 5.00
C ALA A 100 -5.86 10.46 5.63
N VAL A 101 -5.37 9.21 5.61
CA VAL A 101 -6.04 8.07 6.24
C VAL A 101 -6.12 8.27 7.76
N GLY A 102 -5.02 8.67 8.41
CA GLY A 102 -4.98 8.96 9.85
C GLY A 102 -6.00 10.02 10.29
N ASN A 103 -6.23 11.01 9.44
CA ASN A 103 -7.18 12.11 9.65
C ASN A 103 -8.61 11.79 9.15
N GLY A 104 -8.98 10.52 9.06
CA GLY A 104 -10.34 10.12 8.66
C GLY A 104 -10.65 10.40 7.18
N GLY A 105 -9.65 10.29 6.31
CA GLY A 105 -9.81 10.36 4.86
C GLY A 105 -9.63 11.76 4.26
N GLN A 106 -8.99 12.70 4.97
CA GLN A 106 -8.75 14.04 4.45
C GLN A 106 -7.36 14.60 4.82
N LEU A 107 -6.81 15.45 3.95
CA LEU A 107 -5.59 16.21 4.19
C LEU A 107 -5.72 17.59 3.52
N ASP A 108 -5.23 18.65 4.16
CA ASP A 108 -5.21 20.02 3.64
C ASP A 108 -6.58 20.49 3.08
N GLY A 109 -7.67 20.11 3.76
CA GLY A 109 -9.04 20.42 3.33
C GLY A 109 -9.56 19.59 2.15
N LYS A 110 -8.78 18.65 1.62
CA LYS A 110 -9.19 17.74 0.56
C LYS A 110 -9.58 16.39 1.12
N ARG A 111 -10.78 15.92 0.81
CA ARG A 111 -11.28 14.61 1.23
C ARG A 111 -11.18 13.62 0.07
N VAL A 112 -10.51 12.49 0.32
CA VAL A 112 -10.39 11.37 -0.63
C VAL A 112 -11.19 10.14 -0.21
N LEU A 113 -11.48 10.01 1.10
CA LEU A 113 -12.30 8.94 1.66
C LEU A 113 -13.30 9.52 2.66
N LYS A 114 -14.45 8.91 2.79
CA LYS A 114 -15.38 9.22 3.88
C LYS A 114 -14.84 8.70 5.21
N GLU A 115 -15.14 9.39 6.30
CA GLU A 115 -14.68 9.01 7.63
C GLU A 115 -15.18 7.62 8.05
N GLU A 116 -16.43 7.30 7.73
CA GLU A 116 -16.99 5.97 8.00
C GLU A 116 -16.29 4.86 7.20
N THR A 117 -15.83 5.18 5.98
CA THR A 117 -15.04 4.23 5.18
C THR A 117 -13.68 3.96 5.83
N VAL A 118 -12.98 5.01 6.27
CA VAL A 118 -11.70 4.87 6.97
C VAL A 118 -11.88 4.07 8.27
N LYS A 119 -12.95 4.34 9.02
CA LYS A 119 -13.28 3.57 10.23
C LYS A 119 -13.49 2.08 9.92
N LEU A 120 -14.20 1.77 8.83
CA LEU A 120 -14.39 0.39 8.38
C LEU A 120 -13.07 -0.27 7.97
N MET A 121 -12.22 0.44 7.21
CA MET A 121 -10.90 -0.04 6.81
C MET A 121 -10.01 -0.41 8.00
N ARG A 122 -10.14 0.32 9.11
CA ARG A 122 -9.38 0.14 10.36
C ARG A 122 -10.07 -0.81 11.36
N THR A 123 -11.12 -1.49 10.97
CA THR A 123 -11.84 -2.44 11.83
C THR A 123 -11.44 -3.85 11.44
N ASN A 124 -11.02 -4.67 12.44
CA ASN A 124 -10.72 -6.07 12.18
C ASN A 124 -11.98 -6.80 11.71
N VAL A 125 -11.92 -7.37 10.52
CA VAL A 125 -13.05 -8.11 9.90
C VAL A 125 -12.83 -9.63 9.90
N LEU A 126 -11.70 -10.09 10.42
CA LEU A 126 -11.39 -11.52 10.46
C LEU A 126 -12.15 -12.21 11.57
N ALA A 127 -12.54 -13.47 11.32
CA ALA A 127 -13.06 -14.33 12.37
C ALA A 127 -12.03 -14.53 13.50
N PRO A 128 -12.46 -14.71 14.76
CA PRO A 128 -11.53 -14.86 15.89
C PRO A 128 -10.53 -16.03 15.75
N SER A 129 -10.88 -17.04 14.96
CA SER A 129 -10.01 -18.19 14.67
C SER A 129 -9.09 -18.01 13.45
N ALA A 130 -9.23 -16.92 12.70
CA ALA A 130 -8.39 -16.67 11.55
C ALA A 130 -6.99 -16.25 11.99
N LYS A 131 -5.98 -16.83 11.37
CA LYS A 131 -4.58 -16.47 11.57
C LYS A 131 -4.15 -15.56 10.44
N VAL A 132 -3.37 -14.54 10.78
CA VAL A 132 -2.81 -13.60 9.80
C VAL A 132 -1.38 -14.01 9.48
N ASP A 133 -1.16 -14.49 8.27
CA ASP A 133 0.16 -14.89 7.76
C ASP A 133 0.66 -13.84 6.76
N LEU A 134 1.41 -12.86 7.28
CA LEU A 134 2.09 -11.84 6.48
C LEU A 134 3.55 -12.23 6.33
N TYR A 135 3.93 -12.84 5.21
CA TYR A 135 5.32 -13.15 4.86
C TYR A 135 6.12 -13.96 5.90
N GLY A 136 5.47 -14.90 6.60
CA GLY A 136 6.16 -15.70 7.60
C GLY A 136 5.23 -16.39 8.58
N PRO A 137 5.72 -16.72 9.80
CA PRO A 137 4.88 -17.33 10.83
C PRO A 137 3.66 -16.46 11.14
N SER A 138 2.57 -17.12 11.51
CA SER A 138 1.33 -16.46 11.93
C SER A 138 1.62 -15.38 12.98
N GLN A 139 1.13 -14.17 12.75
CA GLN A 139 1.30 -13.05 13.66
C GLN A 139 0.18 -13.05 14.70
N GLU A 140 0.51 -13.46 15.92
CA GLU A 140 -0.41 -13.34 17.03
C GLU A 140 -0.66 -11.89 17.41
N GLY A 141 -1.86 -11.56 17.84
CA GLY A 141 -2.22 -10.20 18.24
C GLY A 141 -2.42 -9.22 17.09
N VAL A 142 -2.40 -9.71 15.84
CA VAL A 142 -2.66 -8.92 14.63
C VAL A 142 -3.98 -9.37 14.01
N GLY A 143 -4.85 -8.41 13.70
CA GLY A 143 -6.04 -8.57 12.88
C GLY A 143 -5.84 -7.97 11.50
N PHE A 144 -6.87 -8.01 10.66
CA PHE A 144 -6.83 -7.40 9.35
C PHE A 144 -8.17 -6.72 9.02
N GLY A 145 -8.08 -5.49 8.57
CA GLY A 145 -9.21 -4.71 8.08
C GLY A 145 -9.30 -4.78 6.55
N MET A 146 -9.75 -3.70 5.93
CA MET A 146 -9.69 -3.58 4.47
C MET A 146 -8.31 -3.04 4.09
N ASP A 147 -7.43 -3.96 3.65
CA ASP A 147 -6.04 -3.73 3.22
C ASP A 147 -5.08 -3.17 4.29
N PHE A 148 -5.47 -3.21 5.57
CA PHE A 148 -4.60 -2.83 6.69
C PHE A 148 -4.47 -3.95 7.71
N ALA A 149 -3.23 -4.25 8.12
CA ALA A 149 -2.96 -5.01 9.33
C ALA A 149 -3.28 -4.12 10.54
N ILE A 150 -3.92 -4.67 11.56
CA ILE A 150 -4.40 -3.93 12.73
C ILE A 150 -3.84 -4.57 13.98
N ILE A 151 -3.20 -3.79 14.84
CA ILE A 151 -2.69 -4.28 16.13
C ILE A 151 -3.87 -4.44 17.09
N MET A 152 -4.24 -5.69 17.35
CA MET A 152 -5.31 -6.08 18.27
C MET A 152 -4.80 -6.32 19.70
N ASP A 153 -3.57 -6.79 19.83
CA ASP A 153 -2.88 -7.03 21.10
C ASP A 153 -1.39 -6.73 20.93
N PRO A 154 -0.90 -5.56 21.40
CA PRO A 154 0.50 -5.16 21.21
C PRO A 154 1.51 -6.10 21.86
N GLN A 155 1.17 -6.73 23.01
CA GLN A 155 2.07 -7.65 23.69
C GLN A 155 2.26 -8.93 22.88
N ARG A 156 1.17 -9.50 22.37
CA ARG A 156 1.22 -10.71 21.53
C ARG A 156 1.80 -10.43 20.16
N ALA A 157 1.57 -9.24 19.61
CA ALA A 157 2.16 -8.80 18.36
C ALA A 157 3.66 -8.49 18.45
N GLY A 158 4.20 -8.39 19.67
CA GLY A 158 5.63 -8.11 19.91
C GLY A 158 6.06 -6.74 19.38
N THR A 159 5.15 -5.77 19.36
CA THR A 159 5.38 -4.44 18.79
C THR A 159 5.20 -3.33 19.82
N PRO A 160 6.01 -2.24 19.78
CA PRO A 160 5.79 -1.07 20.62
C PRO A 160 4.59 -0.22 20.17
N GLN A 161 3.99 -0.52 19.03
CA GLN A 161 2.82 0.18 18.53
C GLN A 161 1.61 -0.04 19.43
N GLY A 162 0.78 1.00 19.52
CA GLY A 162 -0.42 0.95 20.36
C GLY A 162 -1.54 0.10 19.75
N LEU A 163 -2.56 -0.15 20.57
CA LEU A 163 -3.79 -0.81 20.13
C LEU A 163 -4.46 -0.03 18.99
N ASN A 164 -5.00 -0.74 18.00
CA ASN A 164 -5.64 -0.18 16.79
C ASN A 164 -4.70 0.66 15.89
N THR A 165 -3.40 0.52 16.03
CA THR A 165 -2.44 1.01 15.02
C THR A 165 -2.57 0.19 13.74
N PHE A 166 -2.42 0.81 12.58
CA PHE A 166 -2.59 0.23 11.26
C PHE A 166 -1.56 0.83 10.29
#